data_98d33bb5b67110e60a4b60b0e5cd6660
#
_entry.id   98d33bb5b67110e60a4b60b0e5cd6660
#
_cell.length_a   1.000
_cell.length_b   1.000
_cell.length_c   1.000
_cell.angle_alpha   90.00
_cell.angle_beta   90.00
_cell.angle_gamma   90.00
#
_symmetry.space_group_name_H-M   'P 1'
#
loop_
_entity.id
_entity.type
_entity.pdbx_description
1 polymer ?
#
loop_
_entity_poly.entity_id
_entity_poly.type
_entity_poly.pdbx_seq_one_letter_code
_entity_poly.pdbx_strand_id
1 'polypeptide(L)'
;YMRTKLQAAGASVKMSRTTNGTAEATKSLSTIASEVNNYAPSHFISVHSNAATEGTSTNYPLILYRGQTSNEKISGSKARSQSTWDALVEINKKGFEYYTHYTSSRNCVGDNTFYGTSGNNGYLGVLKHSYPGYLTEGYFHTYQPSRHRALNPDWCCQEGLRYARGIINYHGLTKDTKGYIMGEIKDKSKSVSHSLYTYNSNTTDKYLPIH
;
A
#
# COMPACT_ATOMS: atom_id res chain seq x y z
N TYR A 1 0.25 13.21 4.35
CA TYR A 1 1.17 12.76 5.41
C TYR A 1 2.45 12.15 4.84
N MET A 2 2.37 11.11 3.97
CA MET A 2 3.55 10.51 3.31
C MET A 2 4.45 11.58 2.65
N ARG A 3 3.87 12.49 1.85
CA ARG A 3 4.61 13.59 1.22
C ARG A 3 5.41 14.40 2.23
N THR A 4 4.77 14.83 3.33
CA THR A 4 5.42 15.64 4.38
C THR A 4 6.61 14.91 5.00
N LYS A 5 6.48 13.60 5.24
CA LYS A 5 7.58 12.77 5.79
C LYS A 5 8.74 12.62 4.81
N LEU A 6 8.45 12.41 3.54
CA LEU A 6 9.48 12.33 2.49
C LEU A 6 10.21 13.66 2.30
N GLN A 7 9.48 14.77 2.29
CA GLN A 7 10.08 16.11 2.18
C GLN A 7 10.97 16.45 3.39
N ALA A 8 10.52 16.09 4.61
CA ALA A 8 11.34 16.24 5.81
C ALA A 8 12.62 15.37 5.79
N ALA A 9 12.60 14.26 5.07
CA ALA A 9 13.75 13.40 4.82
C ALA A 9 14.67 13.89 3.67
N GLY A 10 14.35 15.01 3.04
CA GLY A 10 15.14 15.62 1.96
C GLY A 10 14.70 15.25 0.54
N ALA A 11 13.58 14.55 0.36
CA ALA A 11 13.09 14.20 -0.97
C ALA A 11 12.29 15.33 -1.62
N SER A 12 12.46 15.52 -2.93
CA SER A 12 11.53 16.30 -3.77
C SER A 12 10.34 15.42 -4.13
N VAL A 13 9.12 15.85 -3.85
CA VAL A 13 7.90 15.05 -4.04
C VAL A 13 6.89 15.75 -4.93
N LYS A 14 6.55 15.12 -6.05
CA LYS A 14 5.43 15.51 -6.92
C LYS A 14 4.24 14.59 -6.70
N MET A 15 3.05 15.16 -6.60
CA MET A 15 1.79 14.43 -6.51
C MET A 15 1.06 14.53 -7.84
N SER A 16 0.42 13.44 -8.27
CA SER A 16 -0.48 13.46 -9.45
C SER A 16 -1.76 14.24 -9.17
N ARG A 17 -2.17 14.32 -7.89
CA ARG A 17 -3.35 15.03 -7.42
C ARG A 17 -3.06 15.74 -6.10
N THR A 18 -3.44 17.01 -6.00
CA THR A 18 -3.23 17.84 -4.81
C THR A 18 -4.54 18.38 -4.23
N THR A 19 -5.63 18.28 -4.98
CA THR A 19 -6.97 18.70 -4.60
C THR A 19 -7.99 17.58 -4.81
N ASN A 20 -9.20 17.75 -4.29
CA ASN A 20 -10.34 16.88 -4.58
C ASN A 20 -11.13 17.33 -5.82
N GLY A 21 -10.57 18.21 -6.65
CA GLY A 21 -11.20 18.72 -7.86
C GLY A 21 -11.37 17.62 -8.91
N THR A 22 -12.46 17.72 -9.68
CA THR A 22 -12.85 16.72 -10.68
C THR A 22 -11.82 16.52 -11.80
N ALA A 23 -11.16 17.61 -12.25
CA ALA A 23 -10.15 17.55 -13.31
C ALA A 23 -8.92 16.71 -12.93
N GLU A 24 -8.44 16.80 -11.68
CA GLU A 24 -7.33 15.97 -11.19
C GLU A 24 -7.76 14.53 -10.89
N ALA A 25 -9.02 14.32 -10.48
CA ALA A 25 -9.56 13.00 -10.17
C ALA A 25 -9.80 12.15 -11.42
N THR A 26 -9.96 12.76 -12.59
CA THR A 26 -10.31 12.10 -13.85
C THR A 26 -9.15 11.92 -14.82
N LYS A 27 -7.91 12.12 -14.39
CA LYS A 27 -6.73 11.89 -15.23
C LYS A 27 -6.70 10.45 -15.73
N SER A 28 -6.48 10.29 -17.05
CA SER A 28 -6.27 8.95 -17.61
C SER A 28 -4.95 8.34 -17.10
N LEU A 29 -4.86 7.01 -17.10
CA LEU A 29 -3.63 6.31 -16.72
C LEU A 29 -2.45 6.67 -17.64
N SER A 30 -2.72 6.92 -18.93
CA SER A 30 -1.72 7.39 -19.89
C SER A 30 -1.22 8.80 -19.58
N THR A 31 -2.12 9.70 -19.15
CA THR A 31 -1.73 11.05 -18.69
C THR A 31 -0.81 10.96 -17.48
N ILE A 32 -1.16 10.13 -16.49
CA ILE A 32 -0.32 9.93 -15.30
C ILE A 32 1.06 9.38 -15.69
N ALA A 33 1.11 8.37 -16.56
CA ALA A 33 2.37 7.80 -17.04
C ALA A 33 3.23 8.84 -17.79
N SER A 34 2.61 9.72 -18.58
CA SER A 34 3.30 10.82 -19.26
C SER A 34 3.83 11.86 -18.27
N GLU A 35 3.05 12.22 -17.25
CA GLU A 35 3.50 13.12 -16.18
C GLU A 35 4.69 12.55 -15.40
N VAL A 36 4.71 11.24 -15.15
CA VAL A 36 5.84 10.53 -14.54
C VAL A 36 7.07 10.61 -15.44
N ASN A 37 6.91 10.34 -16.73
CA ASN A 37 8.02 10.42 -17.69
C ASN A 37 8.61 11.84 -17.77
N ASN A 38 7.77 12.87 -17.75
CA ASN A 38 8.20 14.27 -17.80
C ASN A 38 8.89 14.71 -16.49
N TYR A 39 8.47 14.17 -15.34
CA TYR A 39 9.08 14.48 -14.04
C TYR A 39 10.38 13.72 -13.80
N ALA A 40 10.54 12.56 -14.43
CA ALA A 40 11.72 11.70 -14.33
C ALA A 40 12.10 11.32 -12.88
N PRO A 41 11.19 10.72 -12.08
CA PRO A 41 11.47 10.46 -10.68
C PRO A 41 12.43 9.29 -10.50
N SER A 42 13.23 9.33 -9.42
CA SER A 42 14.00 8.16 -8.96
C SER A 42 13.13 7.09 -8.30
N HIS A 43 11.86 7.42 -7.95
CA HIS A 43 10.93 6.51 -7.30
C HIS A 43 9.49 6.92 -7.60
N PHE A 44 8.70 6.00 -8.14
CA PHE A 44 7.27 6.16 -8.35
C PHE A 44 6.48 5.22 -7.43
N ILE A 45 5.41 5.71 -6.84
CA ILE A 45 4.45 4.92 -6.07
C ILE A 45 3.03 5.30 -6.43
N SER A 46 2.19 4.30 -6.72
CA SER A 46 0.74 4.42 -6.85
C SER A 46 0.08 3.73 -5.67
N VAL A 47 -0.68 4.47 -4.87
CA VAL A 47 -1.26 3.96 -3.61
C VAL A 47 -2.71 3.58 -3.82
N HIS A 48 -3.02 2.31 -3.57
CA HIS A 48 -4.34 1.71 -3.73
C HIS A 48 -4.71 0.85 -2.51
N SER A 49 -5.98 0.47 -2.45
CA SER A 49 -6.49 -0.64 -1.67
C SER A 49 -7.11 -1.67 -2.60
N ASN A 50 -6.98 -2.94 -2.27
CA ASN A 50 -7.43 -4.07 -3.05
C ASN A 50 -8.89 -4.43 -2.77
N ALA A 51 -9.45 -5.27 -3.62
CA ALA A 51 -10.79 -5.83 -3.48
C ALA A 51 -10.80 -7.34 -3.78
N ALA A 52 -11.66 -8.05 -3.09
CA ALA A 52 -12.07 -9.41 -3.40
C ALA A 52 -13.61 -9.46 -3.37
N THR A 53 -14.19 -10.65 -3.33
CA THR A 53 -15.63 -10.79 -3.14
C THR A 53 -16.05 -10.15 -1.83
N GLU A 54 -17.13 -9.39 -1.82
CA GLU A 54 -17.68 -8.76 -0.62
C GLU A 54 -17.97 -9.83 0.45
N GLY A 55 -17.67 -9.52 1.70
CA GLY A 55 -17.84 -10.44 2.82
C GLY A 55 -16.73 -11.47 3.01
N THR A 56 -15.69 -11.45 2.18
CA THR A 56 -14.53 -12.33 2.35
C THR A 56 -13.67 -11.93 3.54
N SER A 57 -12.98 -12.89 4.15
CA SER A 57 -11.92 -12.66 5.13
C SER A 57 -10.55 -12.38 4.49
N THR A 58 -10.47 -12.30 3.16
CA THR A 58 -9.22 -12.05 2.46
C THR A 58 -8.69 -10.66 2.75
N ASN A 59 -7.49 -10.59 3.30
CA ASN A 59 -6.77 -9.35 3.56
C ASN A 59 -5.27 -9.59 3.61
N TYR A 60 -4.52 -8.99 2.71
CA TYR A 60 -3.05 -9.07 2.68
C TYR A 60 -2.48 -7.88 1.89
N PRO A 61 -1.25 -7.44 2.18
CA PRO A 61 -0.60 -6.43 1.37
C PRO A 61 -0.08 -7.06 0.07
N LEU A 62 -0.22 -6.32 -1.02
CA LEU A 62 0.30 -6.70 -2.33
C LEU A 62 1.01 -5.51 -2.95
N ILE A 63 2.18 -5.72 -3.55
CA ILE A 63 2.88 -4.68 -4.29
C ILE A 63 3.17 -5.22 -5.69
N LEU A 64 2.74 -4.46 -6.69
CA LEU A 64 2.87 -4.83 -8.10
C LEU A 64 3.85 -3.89 -8.79
N TYR A 65 4.90 -4.45 -9.41
CA TYR A 65 5.81 -3.69 -10.26
C TYR A 65 5.66 -4.13 -11.72
N ARG A 66 6.06 -3.27 -12.64
CA ARG A 66 5.92 -3.54 -14.08
C ARG A 66 6.76 -4.74 -14.52
N GLY A 67 6.12 -5.70 -15.19
CA GLY A 67 6.76 -6.85 -15.84
C GLY A 67 6.49 -8.20 -15.17
N GLN A 68 7.37 -9.16 -15.39
CA GLN A 68 7.31 -10.50 -14.77
C GLN A 68 8.05 -10.51 -13.43
N THR A 69 7.63 -11.41 -12.52
CA THR A 69 8.32 -11.56 -11.22
C THR A 69 9.76 -12.02 -11.37
N SER A 70 10.04 -12.83 -12.39
CA SER A 70 11.39 -13.27 -12.74
C SER A 70 12.20 -12.23 -13.51
N ASN A 71 11.52 -11.26 -14.15
CA ASN A 71 12.14 -10.26 -15.03
C ASN A 71 11.37 -8.94 -14.94
N GLU A 72 11.79 -8.04 -14.04
CA GLU A 72 11.21 -6.70 -13.96
C GLU A 72 11.48 -5.89 -15.23
N LYS A 73 10.47 -5.15 -15.71
CA LYS A 73 10.61 -4.32 -16.91
C LYS A 73 11.51 -3.11 -16.70
N ILE A 74 11.42 -2.50 -15.53
CA ILE A 74 12.20 -1.32 -15.16
C ILE A 74 13.09 -1.68 -13.98
N SER A 75 14.39 -1.67 -14.21
CA SER A 75 15.40 -2.05 -13.22
C SER A 75 15.23 -1.30 -11.90
N GLY A 76 15.31 -2.04 -10.80
CA GLY A 76 15.19 -1.55 -9.45
C GLY A 76 13.76 -1.34 -8.94
N SER A 77 12.72 -1.62 -9.74
CA SER A 77 11.32 -1.56 -9.28
C SER A 77 11.03 -2.62 -8.23
N LYS A 78 11.52 -3.85 -8.44
CA LYS A 78 11.37 -4.96 -7.49
C LYS A 78 12.05 -4.67 -6.14
N ALA A 79 13.27 -4.15 -6.15
CA ALA A 79 13.99 -3.83 -4.92
C ALA A 79 13.29 -2.72 -4.11
N ARG A 80 12.76 -1.69 -4.79
CA ARG A 80 11.95 -0.62 -4.17
C ARG A 80 10.67 -1.17 -3.56
N SER A 81 9.98 -2.03 -4.30
CA SER A 81 8.75 -2.68 -3.82
C SER A 81 9.00 -3.53 -2.57
N GLN A 82 10.09 -4.27 -2.53
CA GLN A 82 10.47 -5.10 -1.38
C GLN A 82 10.75 -4.26 -0.14
N SER A 83 11.49 -3.15 -0.26
CA SER A 83 11.75 -2.26 0.86
C SER A 83 10.47 -1.64 1.44
N THR A 84 9.54 -1.30 0.56
CA THR A 84 8.23 -0.78 0.99
C THR A 84 7.37 -1.85 1.65
N TRP A 85 7.37 -3.07 1.11
CA TRP A 85 6.65 -4.19 1.70
C TRP A 85 7.20 -4.55 3.08
N ASP A 86 8.51 -4.56 3.27
CA ASP A 86 9.15 -4.81 4.57
C ASP A 86 8.71 -3.77 5.62
N ALA A 87 8.70 -2.49 5.25
CA ALA A 87 8.24 -1.42 6.15
C ALA A 87 6.74 -1.47 6.44
N LEU A 88 5.92 -1.89 5.46
CA LEU A 88 4.48 -2.04 5.61
C LEU A 88 4.14 -3.17 6.58
N VAL A 89 4.83 -4.28 6.49
CA VAL A 89 4.55 -5.50 7.24
C VAL A 89 5.18 -5.51 8.64
N GLU A 90 6.27 -4.78 8.85
CA GLU A 90 6.95 -4.73 10.14
C GLU A 90 6.00 -4.36 11.30
N ILE A 91 5.15 -3.35 11.12
CA ILE A 91 4.18 -2.92 12.13
C ILE A 91 2.99 -3.87 12.19
N ASN A 92 2.58 -4.42 11.06
CA ASN A 92 1.42 -5.31 10.98
C ASN A 92 1.66 -6.64 11.70
N LYS A 93 2.89 -7.16 11.67
CA LYS A 93 3.30 -8.30 12.51
C LYS A 93 3.09 -8.06 14.01
N LYS A 94 3.04 -6.80 14.43
CA LYS A 94 2.81 -6.40 15.81
C LYS A 94 1.32 -6.17 16.15
N GLY A 95 0.40 -6.61 15.30
CA GLY A 95 -1.04 -6.61 15.57
C GLY A 95 -1.80 -5.36 15.14
N PHE A 96 -1.19 -4.48 14.34
CA PHE A 96 -1.86 -3.27 13.86
C PHE A 96 -2.89 -3.53 12.75
N GLU A 97 -2.54 -4.42 11.80
CA GLU A 97 -3.41 -4.89 10.74
C GLU A 97 -3.37 -6.41 10.69
N TYR A 98 -4.52 -7.04 10.48
CA TYR A 98 -4.57 -8.49 10.34
C TYR A 98 -4.55 -8.90 8.87
N TYR A 99 -3.56 -9.70 8.51
CA TYR A 99 -3.45 -10.28 7.19
C TYR A 99 -3.76 -11.77 7.22
N THR A 100 -4.79 -12.19 6.47
CA THR A 100 -5.24 -13.59 6.41
C THR A 100 -4.30 -14.48 5.61
N HIS A 101 -3.59 -13.90 4.65
CA HIS A 101 -2.65 -14.60 3.76
C HIS A 101 -1.22 -14.06 3.95
N TYR A 102 -0.85 -13.83 5.21
CA TYR A 102 0.51 -13.48 5.53
C TYR A 102 1.40 -14.72 5.43
N THR A 103 2.24 -14.77 4.40
CA THR A 103 3.31 -15.77 4.28
C THR A 103 4.65 -15.13 4.64
N SER A 104 5.66 -15.95 4.90
CA SER A 104 7.04 -15.48 5.06
C SER A 104 7.63 -14.90 3.77
N SER A 105 7.00 -15.18 2.62
CA SER A 105 7.36 -14.62 1.32
C SER A 105 6.74 -13.23 1.13
N ARG A 106 7.50 -12.34 0.50
CA ARG A 106 7.01 -11.02 0.14
C ARG A 106 6.01 -11.11 -1.00
N ASN A 107 4.86 -10.47 -0.84
CA ASN A 107 3.88 -10.30 -1.92
C ASN A 107 4.27 -9.13 -2.84
N CYS A 108 5.50 -9.17 -3.35
CA CYS A 108 6.02 -8.25 -4.35
C CYS A 108 6.15 -9.00 -5.67
N VAL A 109 5.22 -8.77 -6.58
CA VAL A 109 5.01 -9.59 -7.78
C VAL A 109 5.03 -8.70 -9.02
N GLY A 110 5.56 -9.20 -10.12
CA GLY A 110 5.41 -8.56 -11.43
C GLY A 110 3.93 -8.53 -11.85
N ASP A 111 3.43 -7.40 -12.33
CA ASP A 111 2.03 -7.25 -12.70
C ASP A 111 1.61 -8.20 -13.83
N ASN A 112 2.49 -8.50 -14.80
CA ASN A 112 2.22 -9.52 -15.80
C ASN A 112 2.07 -10.92 -15.16
N THR A 113 2.91 -11.26 -14.17
CA THR A 113 2.79 -12.54 -13.45
C THR A 113 1.48 -12.62 -12.67
N PHE A 114 1.14 -11.55 -11.95
CA PHE A 114 -0.07 -11.51 -11.11
C PHE A 114 -1.35 -11.66 -11.92
N TYR A 115 -1.43 -11.00 -13.07
CA TYR A 115 -2.60 -11.08 -13.97
C TYR A 115 -2.53 -12.22 -14.98
N GLY A 116 -1.52 -13.08 -14.91
CA GLY A 116 -1.38 -14.24 -15.80
C GLY A 116 -1.19 -13.86 -17.29
N THR A 117 -0.62 -12.70 -17.57
CA THR A 117 -0.41 -12.23 -18.94
C THR A 117 0.99 -12.55 -19.43
N SER A 118 1.11 -12.95 -20.71
CA SER A 118 2.39 -13.18 -21.38
C SER A 118 3.15 -11.88 -21.63
N GLY A 119 4.45 -11.99 -21.85
CA GLY A 119 5.32 -10.85 -22.13
C GLY A 119 5.80 -10.12 -20.87
N ASN A 120 6.45 -8.97 -21.08
CA ASN A 120 7.10 -8.20 -20.01
C ASN A 120 6.83 -6.69 -20.14
N ASN A 121 5.71 -6.32 -20.76
CA ASN A 121 5.43 -4.90 -21.04
C ASN A 121 4.55 -4.22 -19.97
N GLY A 122 4.16 -4.94 -18.95
CA GLY A 122 3.27 -4.49 -17.88
C GLY A 122 1.79 -4.59 -18.24
N TYR A 123 0.99 -4.99 -17.28
CA TYR A 123 -0.46 -5.04 -17.36
C TYR A 123 -1.09 -3.73 -16.91
N LEU A 124 -0.66 -3.18 -15.78
CA LEU A 124 -1.23 -1.98 -15.19
C LEU A 124 -0.83 -0.71 -15.96
N GLY A 125 -1.81 0.02 -16.44
CA GLY A 125 -1.60 1.23 -17.24
C GLY A 125 -0.81 2.31 -16.50
N VAL A 126 -1.04 2.49 -15.20
CA VAL A 126 -0.34 3.47 -14.37
C VAL A 126 1.17 3.20 -14.25
N LEU A 127 1.61 1.95 -14.45
CA LEU A 127 3.02 1.54 -14.42
C LEU A 127 3.71 1.63 -15.78
N LYS A 128 3.02 2.04 -16.85
CA LYS A 128 3.58 2.11 -18.22
C LYS A 128 4.41 3.37 -18.48
N HIS A 129 5.21 3.76 -17.51
CA HIS A 129 6.24 4.80 -17.61
C HIS A 129 7.66 4.17 -17.61
N SER A 130 8.69 4.99 -17.83
CA SER A 130 10.08 4.54 -18.00
C SER A 130 10.92 4.59 -16.72
N TYR A 131 10.32 4.90 -15.58
CA TYR A 131 11.01 5.09 -14.30
C TYR A 131 10.67 4.00 -13.30
N PRO A 132 11.57 3.68 -12.35
CA PRO A 132 11.34 2.61 -11.38
C PRO A 132 10.23 2.98 -10.41
N GLY A 133 9.33 2.02 -10.20
CA GLY A 133 8.20 2.23 -9.30
C GLY A 133 7.27 1.02 -9.26
N TYR A 134 6.19 1.19 -8.51
CA TYR A 134 5.23 0.13 -8.23
C TYR A 134 3.87 0.71 -7.83
N LEU A 135 2.87 -0.16 -7.81
CA LEU A 135 1.55 0.06 -7.23
C LEU A 135 1.45 -0.74 -5.93
N THR A 136 0.93 -0.12 -4.88
CA THR A 136 0.67 -0.79 -3.60
C THR A 136 -0.80 -1.04 -3.42
N GLU A 137 -1.13 -2.21 -2.92
CA GLU A 137 -2.44 -2.59 -2.38
C GLU A 137 -2.22 -2.89 -0.90
N GLY A 138 -2.37 -1.86 -0.04
CA GLY A 138 -1.97 -1.97 1.37
C GLY A 138 -2.86 -2.87 2.20
N TYR A 139 -4.13 -3.02 1.80
CA TYR A 139 -5.15 -3.82 2.45
C TYR A 139 -6.32 -4.07 1.48
N PHE A 140 -7.27 -4.92 1.87
CA PHE A 140 -8.50 -5.14 1.11
C PHE A 140 -9.66 -4.35 1.71
N HIS A 141 -10.21 -3.39 0.95
CA HIS A 141 -11.37 -2.62 1.42
C HIS A 141 -12.68 -3.43 1.43
N THR A 142 -12.70 -4.62 0.83
CA THR A 142 -13.78 -5.60 0.97
C THR A 142 -13.70 -6.41 2.26
N TYR A 143 -12.57 -6.34 3.00
CA TYR A 143 -12.45 -6.85 4.36
C TYR A 143 -12.92 -5.77 5.33
N GLN A 144 -14.07 -6.01 5.98
CA GLN A 144 -14.76 -4.98 6.77
C GLN A 144 -13.89 -4.30 7.85
N PRO A 145 -13.09 -5.02 8.66
CA PRO A 145 -12.26 -4.35 9.66
C PRO A 145 -11.27 -3.36 9.05
N SER A 146 -10.64 -3.70 7.93
CA SER A 146 -9.71 -2.78 7.24
C SER A 146 -10.44 -1.59 6.63
N ARG A 147 -11.64 -1.78 6.09
CA ARG A 147 -12.48 -0.69 5.59
C ARG A 147 -12.84 0.29 6.71
N HIS A 148 -13.22 -0.21 7.90
CA HIS A 148 -13.51 0.66 9.05
C HIS A 148 -12.28 1.43 9.50
N ARG A 149 -11.09 0.80 9.55
CA ARG A 149 -9.83 1.49 9.86
C ARG A 149 -9.52 2.58 8.86
N ALA A 150 -9.77 2.33 7.57
CA ALA A 150 -9.52 3.30 6.50
C ALA A 150 -10.39 4.57 6.58
N LEU A 151 -11.48 4.54 7.35
CA LEU A 151 -12.26 5.74 7.69
C LEU A 151 -11.58 6.61 8.77
N ASN A 152 -10.58 6.07 9.46
CA ASN A 152 -9.82 6.79 10.47
C ASN A 152 -8.60 7.50 9.83
N PRO A 153 -8.54 8.84 9.87
CA PRO A 153 -7.41 9.60 9.30
C PRO A 153 -6.06 9.23 9.92
N ASP A 154 -6.01 8.91 11.21
CA ASP A 154 -4.77 8.54 11.88
C ASP A 154 -4.25 7.20 11.38
N TRP A 155 -5.14 6.24 11.10
CA TRP A 155 -4.77 4.99 10.48
C TRP A 155 -4.21 5.20 9.06
N CYS A 156 -4.86 6.06 8.26
CA CYS A 156 -4.36 6.44 6.94
C CYS A 156 -2.99 7.15 7.01
N CYS A 157 -2.79 8.00 8.02
CA CYS A 157 -1.48 8.63 8.27
C CYS A 157 -0.40 7.60 8.56
N GLN A 158 -0.74 6.54 9.27
CA GLN A 158 0.22 5.48 9.60
C GLN A 158 0.56 4.59 8.41
N GLU A 159 -0.40 4.30 7.55
CA GLU A 159 -0.10 3.64 6.28
C GLU A 159 0.84 4.50 5.44
N GLY A 160 0.55 5.79 5.33
CA GLY A 160 1.43 6.75 4.66
C GLY A 160 2.84 6.85 5.27
N LEU A 161 2.97 6.73 6.60
CA LEU A 161 4.27 6.68 7.28
C LEU A 161 5.06 5.42 6.90
N ARG A 162 4.40 4.27 6.79
CA ARG A 162 5.04 3.00 6.41
C ARG A 162 5.58 3.07 4.98
N TYR A 163 4.80 3.61 4.05
CA TYR A 163 5.28 3.85 2.68
C TYR A 163 6.47 4.81 2.66
N ALA A 164 6.40 5.92 3.41
CA ALA A 164 7.52 6.83 3.52
C ALA A 164 8.78 6.14 4.06
N ARG A 165 8.66 5.31 5.11
CA ARG A 165 9.79 4.55 5.68
C ARG A 165 10.42 3.59 4.68
N GLY A 166 9.61 2.88 3.89
CA GLY A 166 10.12 2.01 2.84
C GLY A 166 10.95 2.77 1.80
N ILE A 167 10.48 3.93 1.39
CA ILE A 167 11.18 4.81 0.43
C ILE A 167 12.46 5.39 1.06
N ILE A 168 12.37 5.90 2.30
CA ILE A 168 13.51 6.45 3.06
C ILE A 168 14.59 5.39 3.24
N ASN A 169 14.21 4.17 3.64
CA ASN A 169 15.15 3.07 3.84
C ASN A 169 15.84 2.67 2.53
N TYR A 170 15.08 2.58 1.43
CA TYR A 170 15.63 2.23 0.13
C TYR A 170 16.68 3.22 -0.37
N HIS A 171 16.40 4.51 -0.22
CA HIS A 171 17.27 5.59 -0.72
C HIS A 171 18.31 6.07 0.28
N GLY A 172 18.33 5.52 1.51
CA GLY A 172 19.26 5.98 2.54
C GLY A 172 19.05 7.44 2.97
N LEU A 173 17.79 7.93 2.88
CA LEU A 173 17.47 9.30 3.28
C LEU A 173 17.48 9.47 4.80
N THR A 174 17.48 10.73 5.27
CA THR A 174 17.47 11.06 6.70
C THR A 174 16.24 10.47 7.38
N LYS A 175 16.45 9.62 8.36
CA LYS A 175 15.37 9.00 9.14
C LYS A 175 14.83 9.96 10.20
N ASP A 176 13.52 9.92 10.41
CA ASP A 176 12.91 10.54 11.57
C ASP A 176 13.41 9.85 12.85
N THR A 177 13.88 10.63 13.80
CA THR A 177 14.38 10.13 15.10
C THR A 177 13.25 9.85 16.10
N LYS A 178 12.00 10.25 15.76
CA LYS A 178 10.84 10.05 16.63
C LYS A 178 10.26 8.65 16.48
N GLY A 179 9.91 8.04 17.61
CA GLY A 179 9.05 6.87 17.67
C GLY A 179 7.57 7.22 17.55
N TYR A 180 6.76 6.25 17.18
CA TYR A 180 5.30 6.38 17.10
C TYR A 180 4.69 5.24 17.91
N ILE A 181 3.75 5.59 18.79
CA ILE A 181 2.92 4.62 19.51
C ILE A 181 1.53 4.66 18.88
N MET A 182 1.02 3.50 18.52
CA MET A 182 -0.28 3.38 17.89
C MET A 182 -1.01 2.14 18.36
N GLY A 183 -2.33 2.21 18.36
CA GLY A 183 -3.18 1.08 18.70
C GLY A 183 -4.65 1.45 18.62
N GLU A 184 -5.49 0.44 18.77
CA GLU A 184 -6.92 0.58 19.02
C GLU A 184 -7.21 0.01 20.40
N ILE A 185 -8.01 0.71 21.17
CA ILE A 185 -8.58 0.19 22.41
C ILE A 185 -9.89 -0.50 22.06
N LYS A 186 -10.03 -1.78 22.42
CA LYS A 186 -11.20 -2.59 22.09
C LYS A 186 -11.81 -3.19 23.34
N ASP A 187 -13.14 -3.22 23.39
CA ASP A 187 -13.90 -3.90 24.45
C ASP A 187 -13.97 -5.40 24.16
N LYS A 188 -13.18 -6.18 24.88
CA LYS A 188 -13.13 -7.63 24.74
C LYS A 188 -14.44 -8.33 25.10
N SER A 189 -15.30 -7.68 25.86
CA SER A 189 -16.63 -8.22 26.23
C SER A 189 -17.68 -8.05 25.13
N LYS A 190 -17.40 -7.18 24.12
CA LYS A 190 -18.32 -6.86 23.04
C LYS A 190 -17.78 -7.34 21.72
N SER A 191 -18.28 -8.45 21.21
CA SER A 191 -17.96 -8.96 19.90
C SER A 191 -18.97 -8.50 18.85
N VAL A 192 -18.46 -8.27 17.62
CA VAL A 192 -19.30 -8.01 16.45
C VAL A 192 -19.59 -9.34 15.77
N SER A 193 -20.86 -9.59 15.47
CA SER A 193 -21.28 -10.64 14.55
C SER A 193 -21.97 -10.00 13.35
N HIS A 194 -21.59 -10.40 12.15
CA HIS A 194 -22.19 -9.89 10.93
C HIS A 194 -22.39 -11.01 9.92
N SER A 195 -23.57 -11.11 9.33
CA SER A 195 -23.94 -12.21 8.42
C SER A 195 -23.08 -12.32 7.18
N LEU A 196 -22.48 -11.21 6.73
CA LEU A 196 -21.64 -11.14 5.54
C LEU A 196 -20.13 -11.29 5.82
N TYR A 197 -19.73 -11.36 7.11
CA TYR A 197 -18.29 -11.33 7.46
C TYR A 197 -17.94 -12.40 8.48
N THR A 198 -16.93 -13.18 8.16
CA THR A 198 -16.33 -14.14 9.09
C THR A 198 -15.12 -13.48 9.74
N TYR A 199 -15.20 -13.27 11.05
CA TYR A 199 -14.06 -12.76 11.82
C TYR A 199 -13.17 -13.91 12.25
N ASN A 200 -11.84 -13.71 12.14
CA ASN A 200 -10.92 -14.69 12.65
C ASN A 200 -10.96 -14.73 14.18
N SER A 201 -11.19 -15.91 14.75
CA SER A 201 -11.31 -16.11 16.21
C SER A 201 -10.02 -15.75 16.97
N ASN A 202 -8.88 -15.79 16.30
CA ASN A 202 -7.56 -15.54 16.89
C ASN A 202 -7.13 -14.06 16.83
N THR A 203 -8.01 -13.17 16.36
CA THR A 203 -7.70 -11.74 16.23
C THR A 203 -8.60 -10.88 17.10
N THR A 204 -8.17 -9.65 17.33
CA THR A 204 -8.98 -8.64 18.03
C THR A 204 -9.97 -7.93 17.10
N ASP A 205 -10.00 -8.27 15.82
CA ASP A 205 -10.87 -7.62 14.82
C ASP A 205 -12.35 -7.82 15.10
N LYS A 206 -12.69 -8.89 15.80
CA LYS A 206 -14.06 -9.17 16.25
C LYS A 206 -14.55 -8.30 17.42
N TYR A 207 -13.68 -7.56 18.09
CA TYR A 207 -14.05 -6.73 19.22
C TYR A 207 -14.39 -5.31 18.81
N LEU A 208 -15.36 -4.70 19.48
CA LEU A 208 -15.75 -3.32 19.21
C LEU A 208 -14.67 -2.35 19.69
N PRO A 209 -14.29 -1.34 18.86
CA PRO A 209 -13.49 -0.22 19.33
C PRO A 209 -14.22 0.54 20.43
N ILE A 210 -13.48 1.02 21.42
CA ILE A 210 -13.94 1.98 22.42
C ILE A 210 -13.59 3.37 21.90
N HIS A 211 -14.59 4.21 21.75
CA HIS A 211 -14.46 5.61 21.36
C HIS A 211 -14.53 6.52 22.59
#